data_fdfc484ebb37b2ed4de364c23f69b757
#
_entry.id   fdfc484ebb37b2ed4de364c23f69b757
#
_cell.length_a   1.000
_cell.length_b   1.000
_cell.length_c   1.000
_cell.angle_alpha   90.00
_cell.angle_beta   90.00
_cell.angle_gamma   90.00
#
_symmetry.space_group_name_H-M   'P 1'
#
loop_
_entity.id
_entity.type
_entity.pdbx_description
1 polymer ?
#
loop_
_entity_poly.entity_id
_entity_poly.type
_entity_poly.pdbx_seq_one_letter_code
_entity_poly.pdbx_strand_id
1 'polypeptide(L)'
;MVLKRVLFIVLFVLFFCFGKAQNVYLTIEGTTTEETKKIDSIGYAKQFVNAKGVVNETKLFSKKLFELGYLESENLSNKKANDSTFLFEYRLGKRTSQLHIYIGKEMLPFLGEDFKSDKGLLKLPIENVESFMSGILKQLEATGFSLAQLKLENFRNQEDLLYADLLIKPNKQRALNDIVIDGFEKFPESHRINLKKMYAKQTFNQSNLDKLYKTVEGFRFVRQTKYPEILFTQDSTKVYVYLEKAKANRFDGFVGFNNDEGGKINFNGYVDLLLHNLLNSGEQFSIFWKSDGNEQTTFNAGLQIPYLFKSSLGLKTELQIFKQDSTFQNTRTSIDLGYLFTYNTRAYLGYQATESRDIQNTNSSFISDFKNSFLTGQFEYTDFKTDDFLFPEKTAFDLKLGLGSRDSKTDSQSQLFGQLELSHNVYLNAKNVVHLKSQNYYLKSDAYIVNELHRFGGINSIRGFNENSLQGNLFSSILTEYRYVLSSGIYIHSIIDYGYYQDKTTDSGDSLLGLGFGFGLLTKNGLFNLVYANGSTGNQEIKLSNSIVHISFKTNF
;
A
#
# COMPACT_ATOMS: atom_id res chain seq x y z
N MET A 1 64.38 -9.06 8.24
CA MET A 1 64.09 -8.41 6.93
C MET A 1 62.58 -8.26 6.68
N VAL A 2 61.73 -9.20 7.04
CA VAL A 2 60.28 -9.17 6.88
C VAL A 2 59.60 -8.06 7.71
N LEU A 3 60.01 -7.87 8.97
CA LEU A 3 59.41 -6.88 9.87
C LEU A 3 59.56 -5.42 9.37
N LYS A 4 60.71 -5.09 8.74
CA LYS A 4 60.93 -3.77 8.14
C LYS A 4 60.07 -3.52 6.90
N ARG A 5 59.73 -4.58 6.12
CA ARG A 5 58.84 -4.48 4.97
C ARG A 5 57.37 -4.31 5.40
N VAL A 6 56.96 -5.00 6.45
CA VAL A 6 55.59 -4.84 7.01
C VAL A 6 55.42 -3.46 7.60
N LEU A 7 56.39 -2.94 8.34
CA LEU A 7 56.36 -1.60 8.90
C LEU A 7 56.28 -0.53 7.80
N PHE A 8 57.01 -0.73 6.68
CA PHE A 8 56.99 0.21 5.53
C PHE A 8 55.62 0.18 4.80
N ILE A 9 55.01 -0.98 4.69
CA ILE A 9 53.66 -1.10 4.09
C ILE A 9 52.59 -0.47 5.00
N VAL A 10 52.67 -0.66 6.30
CA VAL A 10 51.77 -0.03 7.27
C VAL A 10 51.95 1.50 7.29
N LEU A 11 53.17 2.00 7.24
CA LEU A 11 53.45 3.43 7.13
C LEU A 11 52.94 4.02 5.79
N PHE A 12 53.07 3.27 4.68
CA PHE A 12 52.60 3.67 3.37
C PHE A 12 51.06 3.71 3.30
N VAL A 13 50.35 2.73 3.90
CA VAL A 13 48.90 2.71 4.02
C VAL A 13 48.39 3.83 4.92
N LEU A 14 49.07 4.13 6.03
CA LEU A 14 48.76 5.27 6.91
C LEU A 14 48.91 6.61 6.21
N PHE A 15 49.89 6.77 5.29
CA PHE A 15 50.07 8.00 4.51
C PHE A 15 48.94 8.26 3.50
N PHE A 16 48.29 7.21 2.97
CA PHE A 16 47.12 7.33 2.10
C PHE A 16 45.80 7.64 2.82
N CYS A 17 45.70 7.39 4.13
CA CYS A 17 44.49 7.68 4.92
C CYS A 17 44.35 9.18 5.30
N PHE A 18 45.33 10.03 5.06
CA PHE A 18 45.29 11.46 5.39
C PHE A 18 45.06 12.39 4.20
N GLY A 19 44.79 11.85 3.01
CA GLY A 19 44.35 12.62 1.85
C GLY A 19 42.97 13.21 2.03
N LYS A 20 42.77 14.20 2.87
CA LYS A 20 41.53 14.99 2.84
C LYS A 20 41.49 15.72 1.50
N ALA A 21 40.45 15.45 0.70
CA ALA A 21 40.16 16.24 -0.47
C ALA A 21 40.08 17.71 -0.04
N GLN A 22 40.91 18.57 -0.66
CA GLN A 22 40.96 19.98 -0.34
C GLN A 22 39.62 20.61 -0.75
N ASN A 23 38.88 21.15 0.20
CA ASN A 23 37.63 21.85 -0.08
C ASN A 23 37.88 23.04 -1.01
N VAL A 24 36.98 23.25 -1.92
CA VAL A 24 36.99 24.35 -2.87
C VAL A 24 35.99 25.40 -2.44
N TYR A 25 36.34 26.65 -2.46
CA TYR A 25 35.51 27.77 -2.02
C TYR A 25 35.06 28.63 -3.19
N LEU A 26 33.83 29.14 -3.10
CA LEU A 26 33.28 30.10 -4.04
C LEU A 26 33.08 31.45 -3.34
N THR A 27 33.52 32.51 -3.99
CA THR A 27 33.18 33.88 -3.64
C THR A 27 32.53 34.55 -4.86
N ILE A 28 31.37 35.17 -4.65
CA ILE A 28 30.68 35.94 -5.68
C ILE A 28 30.65 37.41 -5.22
N GLU A 29 31.15 38.29 -6.04
CA GLU A 29 31.22 39.74 -5.77
C GLU A 29 30.43 40.49 -6.86
N GLY A 30 29.88 41.64 -6.51
CA GLY A 30 29.27 42.57 -7.46
C GLY A 30 30.28 43.59 -7.94
N THR A 31 29.98 44.30 -9.04
CA THR A 31 30.81 45.41 -9.56
C THR A 31 30.86 46.60 -8.61
N THR A 32 29.93 46.69 -7.67
CA THR A 32 29.87 47.71 -6.62
C THR A 32 29.69 47.05 -5.25
N THR A 33 30.07 47.82 -4.20
CA THR A 33 29.86 47.35 -2.80
C THR A 33 28.38 47.09 -2.48
N GLU A 34 27.46 47.85 -3.09
CA GLU A 34 26.02 47.66 -2.93
C GLU A 34 25.55 46.36 -3.58
N GLU A 35 26.04 46.08 -4.79
CA GLU A 35 25.73 44.81 -5.47
C GLU A 35 26.25 43.60 -4.69
N THR A 36 27.47 43.70 -4.15
CA THR A 36 28.05 42.64 -3.31
C THR A 36 27.18 42.37 -2.07
N LYS A 37 26.71 43.42 -1.37
CA LYS A 37 25.79 43.27 -0.25
C LYS A 37 24.47 42.60 -0.66
N LYS A 38 23.92 42.92 -1.83
CA LYS A 38 22.72 42.27 -2.36
C LYS A 38 22.99 40.79 -2.68
N ILE A 39 24.10 40.47 -3.33
CA ILE A 39 24.53 39.09 -3.61
C ILE A 39 24.63 38.27 -2.33
N ASP A 40 25.28 38.83 -1.29
CA ASP A 40 25.37 38.16 0.02
C ASP A 40 24.01 37.96 0.68
N SER A 41 23.07 38.92 0.53
CA SER A 41 21.72 38.80 1.07
C SER A 41 20.88 37.74 0.34
N ILE A 42 21.07 37.56 -0.97
CA ILE A 42 20.45 36.51 -1.77
C ILE A 42 20.97 35.13 -1.34
N GLY A 43 22.26 35.06 -1.02
CA GLY A 43 22.93 33.87 -0.49
C GLY A 43 23.19 32.80 -1.55
N TYR A 44 24.34 32.16 -1.41
CA TYR A 44 24.81 31.03 -2.23
C TYR A 44 25.68 30.10 -1.38
N ALA A 45 25.88 28.85 -1.82
CA ALA A 45 26.75 27.91 -1.13
C ALA A 45 28.22 28.32 -1.36
N LYS A 46 29.01 28.40 -0.28
CA LYS A 46 30.39 28.90 -0.32
C LYS A 46 31.47 27.81 -0.34
N GLN A 47 31.12 26.54 -0.02
CA GLN A 47 32.12 25.46 0.14
C GLN A 47 31.67 24.21 -0.63
N PHE A 48 32.58 23.60 -1.37
CA PHE A 48 32.33 22.43 -2.23
C PHE A 48 33.47 21.42 -2.14
N VAL A 49 33.17 20.16 -2.47
CA VAL A 49 34.17 19.08 -2.50
C VAL A 49 35.08 19.16 -3.74
N ASN A 50 34.60 19.80 -4.84
CA ASN A 50 35.33 19.92 -6.10
C ASN A 50 34.88 21.15 -6.92
N ALA A 51 35.66 21.49 -7.95
CA ALA A 51 35.38 22.61 -8.85
C ALA A 51 34.06 22.46 -9.66
N LYS A 52 33.56 21.21 -9.92
CA LYS A 52 32.28 20.99 -10.58
C LYS A 52 31.12 21.52 -9.73
N GLY A 53 31.21 21.38 -8.40
CA GLY A 53 30.24 21.95 -7.46
C GLY A 53 30.15 23.46 -7.57
N VAL A 54 31.32 24.15 -7.68
CA VAL A 54 31.38 25.60 -7.87
C VAL A 54 30.68 26.03 -9.17
N VAL A 55 30.96 25.36 -10.28
CA VAL A 55 30.33 25.66 -11.58
C VAL A 55 28.80 25.40 -11.55
N ASN A 56 28.38 24.36 -10.86
CA ASN A 56 26.94 24.11 -10.71
C ASN A 56 26.26 25.20 -9.87
N GLU A 57 26.89 25.61 -8.75
CA GLU A 57 26.34 26.66 -7.90
C GLU A 57 26.24 28.01 -8.62
N THR A 58 27.27 28.39 -9.41
CA THR A 58 27.22 29.66 -10.17
C THR A 58 26.09 29.65 -11.21
N LYS A 59 25.78 28.50 -11.83
CA LYS A 59 24.62 28.35 -12.70
C LYS A 59 23.29 28.47 -11.93
N LEU A 60 23.19 27.83 -10.75
CA LEU A 60 22.03 27.95 -9.87
C LEU A 60 21.85 29.39 -9.39
N PHE A 61 22.95 30.06 -9.04
CA PHE A 61 22.92 31.44 -8.61
C PHE A 61 22.46 32.40 -9.75
N SER A 62 22.97 32.22 -10.97
CA SER A 62 22.47 32.96 -12.13
C SER A 62 20.97 32.75 -12.38
N LYS A 63 20.50 31.49 -12.24
CA LYS A 63 19.06 31.18 -12.32
C LYS A 63 18.27 31.90 -11.22
N LYS A 64 18.77 31.88 -9.98
CA LYS A 64 18.17 32.55 -8.83
C LYS A 64 18.10 34.07 -9.01
N LEU A 65 19.13 34.70 -9.58
CA LEU A 65 19.12 36.12 -9.94
C LEU A 65 18.02 36.44 -10.95
N PHE A 66 17.90 35.61 -11.98
CA PHE A 66 16.85 35.76 -12.99
C PHE A 66 15.45 35.64 -12.37
N GLU A 67 15.21 34.64 -11.52
CA GLU A 67 13.94 34.44 -10.79
C GLU A 67 13.61 35.62 -9.86
N LEU A 68 14.61 36.28 -9.28
CA LEU A 68 14.44 37.45 -8.43
C LEU A 68 14.26 38.76 -9.21
N GLY A 69 14.30 38.71 -10.55
CA GLY A 69 14.07 39.83 -11.43
C GLY A 69 15.31 40.60 -11.88
N TYR A 70 16.51 40.09 -11.63
CA TYR A 70 17.75 40.66 -12.19
C TYR A 70 18.00 40.09 -13.59
N LEU A 71 17.12 40.49 -14.55
CA LEU A 71 17.09 39.91 -15.90
C LEU A 71 18.31 40.27 -16.74
N GLU A 72 18.97 41.37 -16.40
CA GLU A 72 20.19 41.90 -17.06
C GLU A 72 21.46 41.49 -16.34
N SER A 73 21.35 40.56 -15.34
CA SER A 73 22.53 40.12 -14.60
C SER A 73 23.50 39.36 -15.51
N GLU A 74 24.77 39.69 -15.38
CA GLU A 74 25.83 39.14 -16.21
C GLU A 74 27.02 38.73 -15.36
N ASN A 75 27.59 37.56 -15.62
CA ASN A 75 28.86 37.14 -15.07
C ASN A 75 29.99 37.73 -15.92
N LEU A 76 30.67 38.73 -15.39
CA LEU A 76 31.71 39.48 -16.10
C LEU A 76 33.07 38.78 -16.09
N SER A 77 33.39 38.09 -14.99
CA SER A 77 34.67 37.41 -14.87
C SER A 77 34.60 36.20 -13.92
N ASN A 78 35.43 35.21 -14.22
CA ASN A 78 35.69 34.08 -13.35
C ASN A 78 37.19 33.92 -13.21
N LYS A 79 37.69 34.01 -11.99
CA LYS A 79 39.14 33.93 -11.70
C LYS A 79 39.37 32.93 -10.58
N LYS A 80 40.46 32.22 -10.64
CA LYS A 80 40.98 31.43 -9.53
C LYS A 80 41.81 32.36 -8.65
N ALA A 81 41.27 32.75 -7.48
CA ALA A 81 41.95 33.66 -6.56
C ALA A 81 43.15 32.99 -5.90
N ASN A 82 43.06 31.67 -5.61
CA ASN A 82 44.14 30.83 -5.13
C ASN A 82 43.84 29.37 -5.46
N ASP A 83 44.64 28.40 -4.98
CA ASP A 83 44.50 26.99 -5.33
C ASP A 83 43.16 26.37 -4.91
N SER A 84 42.47 26.95 -3.96
CA SER A 84 41.21 26.45 -3.43
C SER A 84 40.00 27.40 -3.58
N THR A 85 40.21 28.66 -4.05
CA THR A 85 39.15 29.68 -4.08
C THR A 85 38.87 30.18 -5.49
N PHE A 86 37.66 30.13 -5.92
CA PHE A 86 37.15 30.71 -7.16
C PHE A 86 36.38 31.99 -6.87
N LEU A 87 36.71 33.05 -7.60
CA LEU A 87 36.09 34.37 -7.53
C LEU A 87 35.28 34.59 -8.82
N PHE A 88 34.00 34.90 -8.67
CA PHE A 88 33.09 35.28 -9.76
C PHE A 88 32.60 36.71 -9.56
N GLU A 89 32.67 37.54 -10.60
CA GLU A 89 32.21 38.92 -10.56
C GLU A 89 30.92 39.05 -11.38
N TYR A 90 29.87 39.55 -10.72
CA TYR A 90 28.56 39.74 -11.33
C TYR A 90 28.21 41.22 -11.39
N ARG A 91 27.64 41.63 -12.51
CA ARG A 91 26.85 42.86 -12.62
C ARG A 91 25.38 42.49 -12.49
N LEU A 92 24.69 43.06 -11.50
CA LEU A 92 23.27 42.69 -11.27
C LEU A 92 22.32 43.40 -12.24
N GLY A 93 22.61 44.63 -12.59
CA GLY A 93 21.68 45.48 -13.40
C GLY A 93 20.44 45.91 -12.64
N LYS A 94 19.45 46.40 -13.36
CA LYS A 94 18.17 46.88 -12.79
C LYS A 94 17.28 45.68 -12.42
N ARG A 95 16.70 45.75 -11.21
CA ARG A 95 15.74 44.71 -10.79
C ARG A 95 14.34 45.00 -11.34
N THR A 96 13.80 44.11 -12.12
CA THR A 96 12.39 44.09 -12.53
C THR A 96 11.55 43.45 -11.46
N SER A 97 10.60 44.15 -10.87
CA SER A 97 9.76 43.62 -9.78
C SER A 97 8.46 42.94 -10.28
N GLN A 98 7.95 43.39 -11.42
CA GLN A 98 6.67 42.92 -11.99
C GLN A 98 6.79 42.65 -13.48
N LEU A 99 6.13 41.58 -13.92
CA LEU A 99 5.91 41.29 -15.33
C LEU A 99 4.44 41.44 -15.66
N HIS A 100 4.15 42.18 -16.71
CA HIS A 100 2.83 42.38 -17.28
C HIS A 100 2.67 41.40 -18.46
N ILE A 101 1.80 40.38 -18.33
CA ILE A 101 1.64 39.33 -19.31
C ILE A 101 0.34 39.55 -20.09
N TYR A 102 0.45 39.77 -21.40
CA TYR A 102 -0.72 39.77 -22.30
C TYR A 102 -1.13 38.32 -22.61
N ILE A 103 -2.43 38.06 -22.48
CA ILE A 103 -3.05 36.77 -22.74
C ILE A 103 -4.07 36.99 -23.87
N GLY A 104 -3.80 36.40 -25.03
CA GLY A 104 -4.72 36.46 -26.17
C GLY A 104 -6.06 35.81 -25.84
N LYS A 105 -7.16 36.32 -26.40
CA LYS A 105 -8.52 35.78 -26.17
C LYS A 105 -8.61 34.26 -26.50
N GLU A 106 -7.88 33.84 -27.51
CA GLU A 106 -7.78 32.46 -27.96
C GLU A 106 -7.09 31.53 -26.94
N MET A 107 -6.32 32.09 -25.98
CA MET A 107 -5.64 31.35 -24.92
C MET A 107 -6.48 31.20 -23.66
N LEU A 108 -7.52 32.02 -23.48
CA LEU A 108 -8.39 32.02 -22.30
C LEU A 108 -9.04 30.64 -22.01
N PRO A 109 -9.48 29.84 -23.01
CA PRO A 109 -10.06 28.52 -22.75
C PRO A 109 -9.10 27.52 -22.10
N PHE A 110 -7.80 27.75 -22.22
CA PHE A 110 -6.76 26.90 -21.64
C PHE A 110 -6.34 27.32 -20.22
N LEU A 111 -6.86 28.46 -19.75
CA LEU A 111 -6.64 29.00 -18.43
C LEU A 111 -7.86 28.70 -17.55
N GLY A 112 -7.64 28.30 -16.30
CA GLY A 112 -8.72 28.12 -15.34
C GLY A 112 -9.47 29.41 -15.02
N GLU A 113 -10.62 29.29 -14.37
CA GLU A 113 -11.45 30.43 -13.98
C GLU A 113 -10.72 31.46 -13.10
N ASP A 114 -9.72 31.02 -12.35
CA ASP A 114 -8.89 31.84 -11.47
C ASP A 114 -8.02 32.86 -12.21
N PHE A 115 -7.88 32.74 -13.54
CA PHE A 115 -7.02 33.58 -14.37
C PHE A 115 -7.83 34.51 -15.30
N LYS A 116 -9.12 34.68 -15.07
CA LYS A 116 -9.96 35.63 -15.84
C LYS A 116 -9.56 37.06 -15.49
N SER A 117 -8.74 37.66 -16.34
CA SER A 117 -8.40 39.08 -16.28
C SER A 117 -9.42 39.88 -17.14
N ASP A 118 -9.97 40.97 -16.61
CA ASP A 118 -10.98 41.81 -17.30
C ASP A 118 -10.51 42.41 -18.62
N LYS A 119 -9.21 42.40 -18.93
CA LYS A 119 -8.61 42.97 -20.13
C LYS A 119 -7.56 42.11 -20.82
N GLY A 120 -7.42 40.84 -20.48
CA GLY A 120 -6.36 39.97 -21.04
C GLY A 120 -4.93 40.38 -20.61
N LEU A 121 -4.77 41.21 -19.59
CA LEU A 121 -3.49 41.62 -19.04
C LEU A 121 -3.38 41.14 -17.60
N LEU A 122 -2.40 40.29 -17.33
CA LEU A 122 -2.08 39.75 -15.99
C LEU A 122 -0.82 40.42 -15.46
N LYS A 123 -0.87 40.92 -14.24
CA LYS A 123 0.26 41.53 -13.54
C LYS A 123 0.75 40.57 -12.48
N LEU A 124 1.98 40.13 -12.58
CA LEU A 124 2.60 39.19 -11.65
C LEU A 124 3.94 39.70 -11.13
N PRO A 125 4.26 39.50 -9.83
CA PRO A 125 5.61 39.58 -9.36
C PRO A 125 6.49 38.61 -10.19
N ILE A 126 7.70 39.06 -10.57
CA ILE A 126 8.57 38.26 -11.44
C ILE A 126 8.90 36.90 -10.81
N GLU A 127 9.03 36.85 -9.49
CA GLU A 127 9.28 35.63 -8.70
C GLU A 127 8.13 34.59 -8.79
N ASN A 128 6.93 35.00 -9.16
CA ASN A 128 5.76 34.13 -9.28
C ASN A 128 5.52 33.65 -10.73
N VAL A 129 6.28 34.13 -11.71
CA VAL A 129 6.08 33.81 -13.12
C VAL A 129 6.30 32.32 -13.40
N GLU A 130 7.38 31.73 -12.85
CA GLU A 130 7.66 30.30 -13.04
C GLU A 130 6.57 29.42 -12.42
N SER A 131 6.10 29.74 -11.22
CA SER A 131 5.02 29.00 -10.57
C SER A 131 3.68 29.13 -11.33
N PHE A 132 3.38 30.30 -11.86
CA PHE A 132 2.23 30.56 -12.72
C PHE A 132 2.29 29.72 -14.00
N MET A 133 3.40 29.77 -14.74
CA MET A 133 3.60 28.98 -15.96
C MET A 133 3.51 27.47 -15.69
N SER A 134 4.14 27.02 -14.60
CA SER A 134 4.06 25.62 -14.15
C SER A 134 2.65 25.20 -13.77
N GLY A 135 1.88 26.10 -13.14
CA GLY A 135 0.47 25.87 -12.80
C GLY A 135 -0.39 25.63 -14.04
N ILE A 136 -0.23 26.46 -15.07
CA ILE A 136 -0.93 26.28 -16.36
C ILE A 136 -0.55 24.95 -17.01
N LEU A 137 0.73 24.61 -17.06
CA LEU A 137 1.17 23.33 -17.64
C LEU A 137 0.58 22.13 -16.90
N LYS A 138 0.52 22.15 -15.57
CA LYS A 138 -0.13 21.10 -14.77
C LYS A 138 -1.62 20.98 -15.07
N GLN A 139 -2.31 22.11 -15.24
CA GLN A 139 -3.73 22.11 -15.57
C GLN A 139 -3.98 21.56 -16.99
N LEU A 140 -3.16 21.95 -17.96
CA LEU A 140 -3.22 21.43 -19.32
C LEU A 140 -2.92 19.92 -19.34
N GLU A 141 -1.91 19.49 -18.63
CA GLU A 141 -1.56 18.06 -18.47
C GLU A 141 -2.73 17.28 -17.86
N ALA A 142 -3.33 17.78 -16.78
CA ALA A 142 -4.47 17.14 -16.12
C ALA A 142 -5.68 16.96 -17.05
N THR A 143 -5.86 17.85 -18.01
CA THR A 143 -6.92 17.78 -19.03
C THR A 143 -6.51 17.06 -20.32
N GLY A 144 -5.30 16.45 -20.34
CA GLY A 144 -4.83 15.60 -21.43
C GLY A 144 -3.96 16.29 -22.48
N PHE A 145 -3.63 17.56 -22.29
CA PHE A 145 -2.67 18.26 -23.16
C PHE A 145 -1.22 18.04 -22.67
N SER A 146 -0.83 16.79 -22.56
CA SER A 146 0.45 16.35 -21.94
C SER A 146 1.70 16.81 -22.71
N LEU A 147 1.55 17.27 -23.96
CA LEU A 147 2.61 17.82 -24.80
C LEU A 147 2.49 19.33 -24.98
N ALA A 148 1.68 20.01 -24.15
CA ALA A 148 1.52 21.45 -24.19
C ALA A 148 2.86 22.16 -23.95
N GLN A 149 3.06 23.25 -24.66
CA GLN A 149 4.20 24.13 -24.51
C GLN A 149 3.73 25.54 -24.19
N LEU A 150 4.37 26.16 -23.23
CA LEU A 150 4.16 27.56 -22.86
C LEU A 150 5.42 28.34 -23.09
N LYS A 151 5.26 29.54 -23.60
CA LYS A 151 6.37 30.46 -23.82
C LYS A 151 5.92 31.88 -23.54
N LEU A 152 6.78 32.68 -22.90
CA LEU A 152 6.68 34.12 -22.91
C LEU A 152 7.55 34.64 -24.04
N GLU A 153 6.97 35.51 -24.89
CA GLU A 153 7.68 36.10 -26.03
C GLU A 153 7.34 37.58 -26.16
N ASN A 154 8.02 38.26 -27.11
CA ASN A 154 7.80 39.67 -27.37
C ASN A 154 8.03 40.56 -26.14
N PHE A 155 9.13 40.33 -25.40
CA PHE A 155 9.47 41.16 -24.25
C PHE A 155 9.67 42.61 -24.66
N ARG A 156 8.96 43.53 -23.97
CA ARG A 156 8.95 44.97 -24.23
C ARG A 156 9.12 45.71 -22.91
N ASN A 157 9.98 46.71 -22.90
CA ASN A 157 10.14 47.61 -21.77
C ASN A 157 9.45 48.95 -22.11
N GLN A 158 8.41 49.30 -21.36
CA GLN A 158 7.64 50.54 -21.53
C GLN A 158 7.47 51.21 -20.16
N GLU A 159 7.89 52.47 -20.03
CA GLU A 159 7.76 53.23 -18.77
C GLU A 159 8.27 52.49 -17.52
N ASP A 160 9.43 51.84 -17.65
CA ASP A 160 10.04 51.02 -16.58
C ASP A 160 9.28 49.73 -16.20
N LEU A 161 8.25 49.33 -16.95
CA LEU A 161 7.50 48.11 -16.79
C LEU A 161 7.85 47.12 -17.89
N LEU A 162 8.05 45.86 -17.50
CA LEU A 162 8.33 44.74 -18.41
C LEU A 162 7.00 44.10 -18.84
N TYR A 163 6.79 43.98 -20.14
CA TYR A 163 5.65 43.31 -20.76
C TYR A 163 6.12 42.09 -21.54
N ALA A 164 5.29 41.06 -21.58
CA ALA A 164 5.48 39.89 -22.44
C ALA A 164 4.13 39.37 -22.94
N ASP A 165 4.14 38.62 -24.02
CA ASP A 165 2.97 37.93 -24.55
C ASP A 165 3.04 36.45 -24.17
N LEU A 166 1.95 35.88 -23.62
CA LEU A 166 1.84 34.44 -23.34
C LEU A 166 1.43 33.69 -24.60
N LEU A 167 2.26 32.82 -25.07
CA LEU A 167 1.94 31.87 -26.13
C LEU A 167 1.72 30.47 -25.53
N ILE A 168 0.53 29.90 -25.76
CA ILE A 168 0.17 28.54 -25.41
C ILE A 168 0.06 27.73 -26.70
N LYS A 169 0.86 26.66 -26.81
CA LYS A 169 0.74 25.63 -27.85
C LYS A 169 0.21 24.37 -27.18
N PRO A 170 -1.12 24.17 -27.12
CA PRO A 170 -1.69 23.05 -26.36
C PRO A 170 -1.37 21.71 -27.00
N ASN A 171 -1.09 21.68 -28.31
CA ASN A 171 -0.99 20.47 -29.10
C ASN A 171 -2.31 19.66 -29.05
N LYS A 172 -2.23 18.37 -29.38
CA LYS A 172 -3.40 17.47 -29.42
C LYS A 172 -3.72 16.97 -28.02
N GLN A 173 -4.98 17.02 -27.62
CA GLN A 173 -5.46 16.35 -26.42
C GLN A 173 -5.27 14.84 -26.56
N ARG A 174 -4.71 14.19 -25.56
CA ARG A 174 -4.34 12.79 -25.55
C ARG A 174 -5.27 11.96 -24.68
N ALA A 175 -5.65 10.79 -25.19
CA ALA A 175 -6.31 9.75 -24.42
C ALA A 175 -5.39 8.51 -24.40
N LEU A 176 -5.55 7.65 -23.41
CA LEU A 176 -4.88 6.36 -23.35
C LEU A 176 -5.55 5.42 -24.35
N ASN A 177 -4.83 5.03 -25.41
CA ASN A 177 -5.38 4.23 -26.49
C ASN A 177 -5.06 2.75 -26.34
N ASP A 178 -3.87 2.40 -25.84
CA ASP A 178 -3.46 1.02 -25.68
C ASP A 178 -2.49 0.83 -24.51
N ILE A 179 -2.55 -0.35 -23.89
CA ILE A 179 -1.63 -0.82 -22.85
C ILE A 179 -0.94 -2.07 -23.39
N VAL A 180 0.38 -2.00 -23.51
CA VAL A 180 1.22 -3.11 -23.95
C VAL A 180 1.92 -3.69 -22.74
N ILE A 181 1.74 -4.97 -22.49
CA ILE A 181 2.41 -5.70 -21.39
C ILE A 181 3.59 -6.43 -21.99
N ASP A 182 4.76 -6.21 -21.42
CA ASP A 182 6.02 -6.78 -21.84
C ASP A 182 6.73 -7.52 -20.70
N GLY A 183 7.59 -8.49 -21.01
CA GLY A 183 8.43 -9.24 -20.04
C GLY A 183 7.75 -10.43 -19.35
N PHE A 184 6.41 -10.54 -19.34
CA PHE A 184 5.70 -11.69 -18.78
C PHE A 184 4.74 -12.32 -19.79
N GLU A 185 5.23 -13.24 -20.61
CA GLU A 185 4.45 -13.89 -21.67
C GLU A 185 3.17 -14.59 -21.19
N LYS A 186 3.21 -15.18 -19.99
CA LYS A 186 2.08 -15.91 -19.38
C LYS A 186 1.16 -15.00 -18.55
N PHE A 187 1.19 -13.67 -18.78
CA PHE A 187 0.26 -12.76 -18.12
C PHE A 187 -1.18 -13.10 -18.53
N PRO A 188 -2.13 -13.22 -17.57
CA PRO A 188 -3.50 -13.65 -17.85
C PRO A 188 -4.21 -12.75 -18.86
N GLU A 189 -4.73 -13.35 -19.92
CA GLU A 189 -5.41 -12.63 -21.00
C GLU A 189 -6.67 -11.88 -20.50
N SER A 190 -7.39 -12.48 -19.53
CA SER A 190 -8.54 -11.86 -18.90
C SER A 190 -8.18 -10.55 -18.17
N HIS A 191 -7.05 -10.53 -17.47
CA HIS A 191 -6.52 -9.33 -16.79
C HIS A 191 -6.11 -8.27 -17.80
N ARG A 192 -5.40 -8.68 -18.88
CA ARG A 192 -4.98 -7.77 -19.95
C ARG A 192 -6.17 -7.07 -20.60
N ILE A 193 -7.22 -7.83 -20.93
CA ILE A 193 -8.43 -7.26 -21.54
C ILE A 193 -9.15 -6.31 -20.58
N ASN A 194 -9.31 -6.69 -19.32
CA ASN A 194 -10.01 -5.84 -18.35
C ASN A 194 -9.19 -4.59 -18.00
N LEU A 195 -7.85 -4.70 -17.90
CA LEU A 195 -6.98 -3.55 -17.72
C LEU A 195 -7.12 -2.56 -18.89
N LYS A 196 -7.08 -3.07 -20.15
CA LYS A 196 -7.33 -2.22 -21.33
C LYS A 196 -8.71 -1.56 -21.29
N LYS A 197 -9.77 -2.31 -20.96
CA LYS A 197 -11.14 -1.77 -20.85
C LYS A 197 -11.25 -0.68 -19.79
N MET A 198 -10.62 -0.87 -18.65
CA MET A 198 -10.65 0.07 -17.50
C MET A 198 -10.05 1.42 -17.85
N TYR A 199 -8.97 1.43 -18.64
CA TYR A 199 -8.23 2.64 -19.00
C TYR A 199 -8.49 3.13 -20.43
N ALA A 200 -9.22 2.37 -21.25
CA ALA A 200 -9.52 2.75 -22.62
C ALA A 200 -10.24 4.10 -22.69
N LYS A 201 -9.74 5.00 -23.54
CA LYS A 201 -10.27 6.33 -23.78
C LYS A 201 -10.25 7.28 -22.56
N GLN A 202 -9.64 6.88 -21.44
CA GLN A 202 -9.40 7.84 -20.35
C GLN A 202 -8.41 8.91 -20.83
N THR A 203 -8.60 10.12 -20.33
CA THR A 203 -7.64 11.21 -20.56
C THR A 203 -6.24 10.76 -20.15
N PHE A 204 -5.27 10.92 -21.05
CA PHE A 204 -3.89 10.63 -20.73
C PHE A 204 -3.31 11.78 -19.89
N ASN A 205 -3.01 11.49 -18.65
CA ASN A 205 -2.33 12.38 -17.70
C ASN A 205 -1.55 11.57 -16.66
N GLN A 206 -0.68 12.24 -15.92
CA GLN A 206 0.16 11.61 -14.90
C GLN A 206 -0.67 10.88 -13.84
N SER A 207 -1.78 11.47 -13.40
CA SER A 207 -2.67 10.86 -12.40
C SER A 207 -3.24 9.51 -12.86
N ASN A 208 -3.67 9.40 -14.11
CA ASN A 208 -4.20 8.16 -14.68
C ASN A 208 -3.08 7.14 -14.94
N LEU A 209 -1.87 7.60 -15.27
CA LEU A 209 -0.70 6.73 -15.39
C LEU A 209 -0.29 6.15 -14.03
N ASP A 210 -0.31 6.95 -12.96
CA ASP A 210 -0.05 6.51 -11.59
C ASP A 210 -1.11 5.52 -11.09
N LYS A 211 -2.38 5.74 -11.45
CA LYS A 211 -3.46 4.79 -11.15
C LYS A 211 -3.26 3.46 -11.88
N LEU A 212 -2.86 3.50 -13.15
CA LEU A 212 -2.52 2.29 -13.92
C LEU A 212 -1.37 1.53 -13.25
N TYR A 213 -0.30 2.24 -12.89
CA TYR A 213 0.85 1.67 -12.18
C TYR A 213 0.39 0.94 -10.91
N LYS A 214 -0.38 1.61 -10.03
CA LYS A 214 -0.90 1.03 -8.79
C LYS A 214 -1.86 -0.14 -9.03
N THR A 215 -2.69 -0.07 -10.07
CA THR A 215 -3.62 -1.17 -10.42
C THR A 215 -2.86 -2.43 -10.77
N VAL A 216 -1.77 -2.30 -11.53
CA VAL A 216 -0.94 -3.44 -11.92
C VAL A 216 -0.17 -4.02 -10.73
N GLU A 217 0.37 -3.17 -9.87
CA GLU A 217 1.01 -3.61 -8.61
C GLU A 217 0.03 -4.39 -7.72
N GLY A 218 -1.25 -4.04 -7.75
CA GLY A 218 -2.31 -4.72 -7.00
C GLY A 218 -2.56 -6.18 -7.41
N PHE A 219 -2.09 -6.65 -8.56
CA PHE A 219 -2.28 -8.03 -9.00
C PHE A 219 -1.48 -9.07 -8.19
N ARG A 220 -0.47 -8.66 -7.43
CA ARG A 220 0.37 -9.45 -6.51
C ARG A 220 1.18 -10.59 -7.14
N PHE A 221 0.69 -11.26 -8.18
CA PHE A 221 1.41 -12.33 -8.90
C PHE A 221 2.37 -11.80 -9.96
N VAL A 222 2.47 -10.46 -10.10
CA VAL A 222 3.42 -9.75 -10.95
C VAL A 222 4.17 -8.70 -10.14
N ARG A 223 5.33 -8.30 -10.66
CA ARG A 223 6.12 -7.16 -10.21
C ARG A 223 6.49 -6.30 -11.41
N GLN A 224 6.33 -5.00 -11.30
CA GLN A 224 6.81 -4.06 -12.31
C GLN A 224 8.33 -3.88 -12.17
N THR A 225 9.06 -4.09 -13.28
CA THR A 225 10.53 -3.96 -13.28
C THR A 225 11.00 -2.52 -13.42
N LYS A 226 10.14 -1.66 -13.98
CA LYS A 226 10.33 -0.20 -14.08
C LYS A 226 8.99 0.50 -14.20
N TYR A 227 9.00 1.82 -14.02
CA TYR A 227 7.83 2.66 -14.23
C TYR A 227 7.40 2.59 -15.71
N PRO A 228 6.09 2.66 -16.02
CA PRO A 228 5.57 2.55 -17.38
C PRO A 228 6.18 3.58 -18.34
N GLU A 229 6.53 3.15 -19.54
CA GLU A 229 7.01 4.01 -20.62
C GLU A 229 5.88 4.40 -21.57
N ILE A 230 5.98 5.59 -22.15
CA ILE A 230 4.93 6.15 -22.98
C ILE A 230 5.45 6.33 -24.39
N LEU A 231 4.69 5.84 -25.37
CA LEU A 231 4.91 6.10 -26.79
C LEU A 231 3.80 6.99 -27.34
N PHE A 232 4.13 8.23 -27.65
CA PHE A 232 3.27 9.12 -28.39
C PHE A 232 3.49 8.92 -29.90
N THR A 233 2.45 8.46 -30.59
CA THR A 233 2.41 8.51 -32.05
C THR A 233 1.57 9.72 -32.51
N GLN A 234 1.44 9.92 -33.82
CA GLN A 234 0.65 11.03 -34.35
C GLN A 234 -0.79 11.04 -33.79
N ASP A 235 -1.43 9.85 -33.71
CA ASP A 235 -2.85 9.71 -33.37
C ASP A 235 -3.15 8.85 -32.15
N SER A 236 -2.13 8.28 -31.50
CA SER A 236 -2.34 7.40 -30.36
C SER A 236 -1.30 7.59 -29.26
N THR A 237 -1.71 7.23 -28.04
CA THR A 237 -0.83 7.14 -26.87
C THR A 237 -0.84 5.70 -26.38
N LYS A 238 0.31 5.03 -26.40
CA LYS A 238 0.50 3.68 -25.92
C LYS A 238 1.34 3.70 -24.65
N VAL A 239 0.91 2.94 -23.65
CA VAL A 239 1.66 2.78 -22.39
C VAL A 239 2.23 1.37 -22.34
N TYR A 240 3.53 1.27 -22.16
CA TYR A 240 4.26 0.00 -22.01
C TYR A 240 4.46 -0.27 -20.54
N VAL A 241 3.96 -1.40 -20.08
CA VAL A 241 4.07 -1.89 -18.70
C VAL A 241 4.97 -3.12 -18.70
N TYR A 242 6.07 -3.05 -17.97
CA TYR A 242 7.11 -4.09 -17.95
C TYR A 242 6.94 -4.95 -16.69
N LEU A 243 6.60 -6.22 -16.88
CA LEU A 243 6.24 -7.14 -15.82
C LEU A 243 7.16 -8.35 -15.76
N GLU A 244 7.38 -8.83 -14.55
CA GLU A 244 7.91 -10.16 -14.29
C GLU A 244 7.01 -10.90 -13.31
N LYS A 245 7.11 -12.22 -13.25
CA LYS A 245 6.39 -13.04 -12.28
C LYS A 245 6.88 -12.73 -10.87
N ALA A 246 5.96 -12.39 -9.96
CA ALA A 246 6.26 -12.22 -8.54
C ALA A 246 6.16 -13.55 -7.78
N LYS A 247 6.87 -13.65 -6.67
CA LYS A 247 6.72 -14.75 -5.69
C LYS A 247 5.48 -14.49 -4.84
N ALA A 248 4.32 -14.86 -5.36
CA ALA A 248 3.02 -14.61 -4.73
C ALA A 248 2.44 -15.82 -4.00
N ASN A 249 2.99 -17.02 -4.26
CA ASN A 249 2.61 -18.20 -3.54
C ASN A 249 3.15 -18.15 -2.11
N ARG A 250 2.35 -18.61 -1.16
CA ARG A 250 2.71 -18.65 0.25
C ARG A 250 2.47 -20.02 0.81
N PHE A 251 3.41 -20.48 1.60
CA PHE A 251 3.28 -21.68 2.43
C PHE A 251 3.72 -21.34 3.85
N ASP A 252 2.93 -21.74 4.82
CA ASP A 252 3.26 -21.72 6.24
C ASP A 252 2.72 -23.00 6.87
N GLY A 253 3.46 -23.65 7.73
CA GLY A 253 2.93 -24.80 8.42
C GLY A 253 3.95 -25.81 8.90
N PHE A 254 3.46 -26.70 9.76
CA PHE A 254 4.12 -27.91 10.17
C PHE A 254 3.06 -28.99 10.45
N VAL A 255 3.45 -30.26 10.32
CA VAL A 255 2.61 -31.41 10.64
C VAL A 255 3.40 -32.36 11.53
N GLY A 256 2.86 -32.65 12.71
CA GLY A 256 3.33 -33.68 13.63
C GLY A 256 2.32 -34.81 13.70
N PHE A 257 2.71 -35.89 14.34
CA PHE A 257 1.81 -36.99 14.68
C PHE A 257 2.16 -37.59 16.03
N ASN A 258 1.15 -38.07 16.71
CA ASN A 258 1.28 -38.85 17.93
C ASN A 258 0.31 -40.07 17.87
N ASN A 259 0.56 -41.07 18.66
CA ASN A 259 -0.37 -42.18 18.83
C ASN A 259 -1.21 -41.93 20.09
N ASP A 260 -2.55 -42.16 19.97
CA ASP A 260 -3.40 -42.20 21.14
C ASP A 260 -3.22 -43.54 21.93
N GLU A 261 -3.88 -43.64 23.06
CA GLU A 261 -3.83 -44.83 23.90
C GLU A 261 -4.34 -46.11 23.20
N GLY A 262 -5.10 -45.97 22.13
CA GLY A 262 -5.59 -47.05 21.28
C GLY A 262 -4.67 -47.39 20.09
N GLY A 263 -3.51 -46.75 19.97
CA GLY A 263 -2.56 -46.93 18.86
C GLY A 263 -2.98 -46.26 17.55
N LYS A 264 -4.01 -45.43 17.55
CA LYS A 264 -4.44 -44.67 16.39
C LYS A 264 -3.56 -43.44 16.20
N ILE A 265 -3.13 -43.19 14.97
CA ILE A 265 -2.32 -42.02 14.62
C ILE A 265 -3.22 -40.78 14.60
N ASN A 266 -2.87 -39.79 15.42
CA ASN A 266 -3.47 -38.46 15.42
C ASN A 266 -2.50 -37.44 14.83
N PHE A 267 -2.96 -36.65 13.88
CA PHE A 267 -2.18 -35.56 13.28
C PHE A 267 -2.43 -34.26 14.05
N ASN A 268 -1.37 -33.55 14.34
CA ASN A 268 -1.38 -32.23 14.94
C ASN A 268 -0.53 -31.25 14.12
N GLY A 269 -0.84 -29.95 14.20
CA GLY A 269 -0.14 -28.93 13.45
C GLY A 269 -1.07 -28.10 12.59
N TYR A 270 -0.49 -27.39 11.62
CA TYR A 270 -1.26 -26.62 10.65
C TYR A 270 -0.54 -26.53 9.30
N VAL A 271 -1.32 -26.24 8.26
CA VAL A 271 -0.89 -25.92 6.91
C VAL A 271 -1.69 -24.71 6.43
N ASP A 272 -1.01 -23.64 6.00
CA ASP A 272 -1.58 -22.47 5.33
C ASP A 272 -0.91 -22.34 3.95
N LEU A 273 -1.62 -22.71 2.90
CA LEU A 273 -1.18 -22.67 1.52
C LEU A 273 -2.01 -21.66 0.74
N LEU A 274 -1.33 -20.75 0.04
CA LEU A 274 -1.94 -19.80 -0.87
C LEU A 274 -1.21 -19.83 -2.21
N LEU A 275 -1.92 -20.10 -3.28
CA LEU A 275 -1.37 -20.20 -4.63
C LEU A 275 -2.06 -19.19 -5.55
N HIS A 276 -1.26 -18.44 -6.29
CA HIS A 276 -1.73 -17.43 -7.23
C HIS A 276 -1.32 -17.79 -8.65
N ASN A 277 -2.26 -17.64 -9.58
CA ASN A 277 -2.02 -17.72 -11.02
C ASN A 277 -1.30 -18.99 -11.48
N LEU A 278 -1.66 -20.15 -10.93
CA LEU A 278 -1.11 -21.44 -11.36
C LEU A 278 -1.56 -21.81 -12.77
N LEU A 279 -2.83 -21.55 -13.11
CA LEU A 279 -3.46 -21.83 -14.39
C LEU A 279 -3.34 -20.68 -15.40
N ASN A 280 -2.58 -19.64 -15.06
CA ASN A 280 -2.41 -18.42 -15.85
C ASN A 280 -3.74 -17.69 -16.17
N SER A 281 -4.72 -17.79 -15.26
CA SER A 281 -6.00 -17.07 -15.33
C SER A 281 -6.15 -15.99 -14.24
N GLY A 282 -5.11 -15.84 -13.41
CA GLY A 282 -5.08 -14.89 -12.28
C GLY A 282 -5.88 -15.38 -11.08
N GLU A 283 -6.19 -16.66 -11.04
CA GLU A 283 -6.91 -17.32 -9.96
C GLU A 283 -6.09 -17.38 -8.67
N GLN A 284 -6.81 -17.48 -7.56
CA GLN A 284 -6.25 -17.72 -6.24
C GLN A 284 -6.86 -19.00 -5.67
N PHE A 285 -6.01 -19.90 -5.22
CA PHE A 285 -6.38 -21.12 -4.52
C PHE A 285 -5.79 -21.08 -3.12
N SER A 286 -6.59 -21.38 -2.09
CA SER A 286 -6.16 -21.40 -0.70
C SER A 286 -6.55 -22.70 -0.03
N ILE A 287 -5.66 -23.21 0.83
CA ILE A 287 -5.95 -24.31 1.76
C ILE A 287 -5.43 -23.89 3.12
N PHE A 288 -6.28 -24.01 4.12
CA PHE A 288 -5.90 -23.94 5.52
C PHE A 288 -6.37 -25.18 6.23
N TRP A 289 -5.45 -25.87 6.90
CA TRP A 289 -5.75 -26.99 7.77
C TRP A 289 -5.05 -26.78 9.10
N LYS A 290 -5.76 -27.06 10.19
CA LYS A 290 -5.21 -27.02 11.54
C LYS A 290 -5.84 -28.10 12.40
N SER A 291 -5.04 -28.80 13.20
CA SER A 291 -5.48 -29.78 14.18
C SER A 291 -4.60 -29.71 15.42
N ASP A 292 -5.22 -29.75 16.59
CA ASP A 292 -4.50 -29.89 17.88
C ASP A 292 -4.28 -31.36 18.26
N GLY A 293 -4.76 -32.28 17.42
CA GLY A 293 -4.59 -33.74 17.59
C GLY A 293 -5.77 -34.42 18.28
N ASN A 294 -6.53 -33.75 19.12
CA ASN A 294 -7.61 -34.36 19.90
C ASN A 294 -8.91 -33.55 19.95
N GLU A 295 -8.82 -32.23 20.11
CA GLU A 295 -9.99 -31.42 20.42
C GLU A 295 -10.63 -30.79 19.19
N GLN A 296 -9.82 -30.16 18.33
CA GLN A 296 -10.35 -29.39 17.22
C GLN A 296 -9.62 -29.67 15.91
N THR A 297 -10.40 -29.74 14.85
CA THR A 297 -9.85 -29.75 13.48
C THR A 297 -10.59 -28.73 12.62
N THR A 298 -9.85 -27.88 11.95
CA THR A 298 -10.36 -26.92 10.98
C THR A 298 -9.75 -27.22 9.61
N PHE A 299 -10.58 -27.26 8.57
CA PHE A 299 -10.14 -27.32 7.18
C PHE A 299 -10.90 -26.29 6.37
N ASN A 300 -10.19 -25.41 5.68
CA ASN A 300 -10.78 -24.43 4.77
C ASN A 300 -10.11 -24.56 3.40
N ALA A 301 -10.90 -24.62 2.35
CA ALA A 301 -10.43 -24.56 0.97
C ALA A 301 -11.19 -23.46 0.22
N GLY A 302 -10.48 -22.62 -0.52
CA GLY A 302 -11.04 -21.52 -1.26
C GLY A 302 -10.51 -21.47 -2.68
N LEU A 303 -11.37 -21.12 -3.62
CA LEU A 303 -11.01 -20.83 -5.01
C LEU A 303 -11.64 -19.51 -5.42
N GLN A 304 -10.84 -18.59 -5.91
CA GLN A 304 -11.28 -17.31 -6.45
C GLN A 304 -10.77 -17.16 -7.88
N ILE A 305 -11.68 -16.93 -8.81
CA ILE A 305 -11.39 -16.75 -10.24
C ILE A 305 -11.86 -15.34 -10.63
N PRO A 306 -10.94 -14.38 -10.82
CA PRO A 306 -11.29 -13.05 -11.29
C PRO A 306 -11.52 -13.05 -12.80
N TYR A 307 -12.30 -12.09 -13.29
CA TYR A 307 -12.49 -11.79 -14.70
C TYR A 307 -12.99 -12.97 -15.55
N LEU A 308 -13.99 -13.70 -15.02
CA LEU A 308 -14.65 -14.79 -15.75
C LEU A 308 -15.07 -14.35 -17.16
N PHE A 309 -14.85 -15.19 -18.14
CA PHE A 309 -15.19 -14.93 -19.55
C PHE A 309 -14.64 -13.60 -20.08
N LYS A 310 -13.48 -13.16 -19.56
CA LYS A 310 -12.84 -11.88 -19.91
C LYS A 310 -13.71 -10.65 -19.59
N SER A 311 -14.67 -10.81 -18.66
CA SER A 311 -15.56 -9.76 -18.16
C SER A 311 -15.09 -9.23 -16.80
N SER A 312 -15.82 -8.27 -16.22
CA SER A 312 -15.60 -7.82 -14.83
C SER A 312 -16.27 -8.75 -13.79
N LEU A 313 -16.75 -9.93 -14.20
CA LEU A 313 -17.32 -10.91 -13.28
C LEU A 313 -16.22 -11.77 -12.65
N GLY A 314 -16.46 -12.21 -11.43
CA GLY A 314 -15.61 -13.14 -10.70
C GLY A 314 -16.42 -14.25 -10.05
N LEU A 315 -15.77 -15.36 -9.76
CA LEU A 315 -16.33 -16.48 -9.00
C LEU A 315 -15.49 -16.69 -7.74
N LYS A 316 -16.15 -16.84 -6.60
CA LYS A 316 -15.54 -17.23 -5.34
C LYS A 316 -16.29 -18.43 -4.79
N THR A 317 -15.57 -19.47 -4.39
CA THR A 317 -16.14 -20.66 -3.76
C THR A 317 -15.33 -21.00 -2.53
N GLU A 318 -15.98 -21.39 -1.46
CA GLU A 318 -15.34 -21.76 -0.20
C GLU A 318 -15.96 -23.04 0.36
N LEU A 319 -15.11 -23.89 0.91
CA LEU A 319 -15.46 -25.05 1.72
C LEU A 319 -14.77 -24.92 3.06
N GLN A 320 -15.55 -24.96 4.14
CA GLN A 320 -15.03 -24.98 5.50
C GLN A 320 -15.55 -26.21 6.24
N ILE A 321 -14.68 -26.95 6.88
CA ILE A 321 -15.02 -28.05 7.76
C ILE A 321 -14.43 -27.72 9.14
N PHE A 322 -15.29 -27.69 10.14
CA PHE A 322 -14.90 -27.53 11.53
C PHE A 322 -15.42 -28.70 12.34
N LYS A 323 -14.53 -29.39 13.04
CA LYS A 323 -14.86 -30.49 13.95
C LYS A 323 -14.44 -30.11 15.35
N GLN A 324 -15.36 -30.22 16.31
CA GLN A 324 -15.11 -30.03 17.72
C GLN A 324 -15.12 -31.42 18.39
N ASP A 325 -13.94 -31.91 18.74
CA ASP A 325 -13.71 -33.19 19.41
C ASP A 325 -14.65 -34.32 18.89
N SER A 326 -15.34 -35.01 19.81
CA SER A 326 -16.37 -35.99 19.51
C SER A 326 -17.80 -35.43 19.58
N THR A 327 -17.97 -34.08 19.68
CA THR A 327 -19.29 -33.50 19.88
C THR A 327 -20.02 -33.21 18.57
N PHE A 328 -19.43 -32.40 17.68
CA PHE A 328 -20.09 -32.06 16.41
C PHE A 328 -19.11 -31.74 15.29
N GLN A 329 -19.62 -31.76 14.07
CA GLN A 329 -18.90 -31.33 12.88
C GLN A 329 -19.80 -30.43 12.02
N ASN A 330 -19.27 -29.25 11.63
CA ASN A 330 -19.87 -28.33 10.69
C ASN A 330 -19.18 -28.42 9.33
N THR A 331 -19.96 -28.50 8.26
CA THR A 331 -19.49 -28.37 6.89
C THR A 331 -20.21 -27.21 6.25
N ARG A 332 -19.47 -26.12 5.96
CA ARG A 332 -19.98 -24.91 5.32
C ARG A 332 -19.46 -24.82 3.90
N THR A 333 -20.35 -24.56 2.97
CA THR A 333 -20.02 -24.30 1.56
C THR A 333 -20.57 -22.94 1.14
N SER A 334 -19.83 -22.21 0.31
CA SER A 334 -20.36 -21.02 -0.35
C SER A 334 -19.97 -20.96 -1.82
N ILE A 335 -20.83 -20.31 -2.60
CA ILE A 335 -20.60 -19.95 -3.98
C ILE A 335 -21.09 -18.52 -4.19
N ASP A 336 -20.18 -17.65 -4.64
CA ASP A 336 -20.43 -16.22 -4.74
C ASP A 336 -20.04 -15.74 -6.15
N LEU A 337 -20.95 -15.08 -6.85
CA LEU A 337 -20.72 -14.42 -8.13
C LEU A 337 -20.40 -12.94 -7.85
N GLY A 338 -19.23 -12.49 -8.29
CA GLY A 338 -18.72 -11.16 -8.02
C GLY A 338 -18.73 -10.24 -9.21
N TYR A 339 -18.79 -8.95 -8.93
CA TYR A 339 -18.44 -7.87 -9.85
C TYR A 339 -17.19 -7.16 -9.35
N LEU A 340 -16.16 -7.11 -10.18
CA LEU A 340 -14.87 -6.48 -9.89
C LEU A 340 -14.89 -5.05 -10.44
N PHE A 341 -15.06 -4.06 -9.57
CA PHE A 341 -14.88 -2.64 -9.91
C PHE A 341 -13.41 -2.36 -10.27
N THR A 342 -12.53 -2.90 -9.45
CA THR A 342 -11.10 -3.08 -9.71
C THR A 342 -10.69 -4.47 -9.25
N TYR A 343 -9.44 -4.87 -9.47
CA TYR A 343 -8.93 -6.15 -8.96
C TYR A 343 -9.04 -6.24 -7.42
N ASN A 344 -8.92 -5.12 -6.72
CA ASN A 344 -8.90 -5.03 -5.26
C ASN A 344 -10.19 -4.48 -4.64
N THR A 345 -11.21 -4.16 -5.45
CA THR A 345 -12.53 -3.67 -5.00
C THR A 345 -13.60 -4.51 -5.66
N ARG A 346 -14.30 -5.29 -4.88
CA ARG A 346 -15.19 -6.34 -5.37
C ARG A 346 -16.50 -6.37 -4.58
N ALA A 347 -17.59 -6.66 -5.25
CA ALA A 347 -18.86 -6.96 -4.61
C ALA A 347 -19.36 -8.33 -5.08
N TYR A 348 -19.93 -9.10 -4.18
CA TYR A 348 -20.42 -10.45 -4.46
C TYR A 348 -21.87 -10.61 -4.03
N LEU A 349 -22.60 -11.41 -4.77
CA LEU A 349 -23.87 -12.00 -4.37
C LEU A 349 -23.71 -13.51 -4.40
N GLY A 350 -24.13 -14.18 -3.34
CA GLY A 350 -23.85 -15.59 -3.21
C GLY A 350 -24.86 -16.37 -2.38
N TYR A 351 -24.60 -17.64 -2.29
CA TYR A 351 -25.34 -18.60 -1.48
C TYR A 351 -24.36 -19.35 -0.58
N GLN A 352 -24.68 -19.39 0.71
CA GLN A 352 -23.92 -20.11 1.73
C GLN A 352 -24.84 -21.13 2.41
N ALA A 353 -24.37 -22.36 2.55
CA ALA A 353 -25.04 -23.39 3.29
C ALA A 353 -24.13 -24.05 4.32
N THR A 354 -24.66 -24.40 5.48
CA THR A 354 -23.93 -25.17 6.49
C THR A 354 -24.76 -26.39 6.85
N GLU A 355 -24.14 -27.56 6.87
CA GLU A 355 -24.67 -28.79 7.47
C GLU A 355 -23.88 -29.12 8.72
N SER A 356 -24.56 -29.25 9.85
CA SER A 356 -23.96 -29.61 11.12
C SER A 356 -24.48 -30.96 11.57
N ARG A 357 -23.58 -31.79 12.09
CA ARG A 357 -23.90 -33.11 12.65
C ARG A 357 -23.43 -33.19 14.09
N ASP A 358 -24.35 -33.53 14.97
CA ASP A 358 -24.06 -34.00 16.33
C ASP A 358 -23.47 -35.42 16.24
N ILE A 359 -22.17 -35.57 16.52
CA ILE A 359 -21.45 -36.84 16.41
C ILE A 359 -21.94 -37.85 17.44
N GLN A 360 -22.39 -37.36 18.61
CA GLN A 360 -22.92 -38.18 19.68
C GLN A 360 -24.39 -38.57 19.45
N ASN A 361 -25.05 -37.95 18.45
CA ASN A 361 -26.43 -38.17 18.06
C ASN A 361 -27.43 -37.96 19.21
N THR A 362 -27.13 -37.07 20.14
CA THR A 362 -27.99 -36.73 21.29
C THR A 362 -29.11 -35.78 20.89
N ASN A 363 -28.84 -34.89 19.93
CA ASN A 363 -29.77 -33.88 19.41
C ASN A 363 -30.53 -33.13 20.51
N SER A 364 -29.76 -32.57 21.44
CA SER A 364 -30.29 -31.80 22.57
C SER A 364 -30.69 -30.39 22.16
N SER A 365 -31.27 -29.61 23.07
CA SER A 365 -31.52 -28.17 22.89
C SER A 365 -30.23 -27.33 22.78
N PHE A 366 -29.07 -27.88 23.15
CA PHE A 366 -27.79 -27.22 23.09
C PHE A 366 -26.99 -27.56 21.83
N ILE A 367 -26.96 -28.82 21.42
CA ILE A 367 -26.29 -29.33 20.22
C ILE A 367 -27.26 -30.20 19.44
N SER A 368 -27.49 -29.85 18.19
CA SER A 368 -28.42 -30.59 17.33
C SER A 368 -27.91 -30.63 15.90
N ASP A 369 -28.25 -31.68 15.18
CA ASP A 369 -28.12 -31.67 13.72
C ASP A 369 -28.92 -30.50 13.17
N PHE A 370 -28.31 -29.74 12.29
CA PHE A 370 -29.00 -28.66 11.58
C PHE A 370 -28.50 -28.47 10.16
N LYS A 371 -29.35 -27.83 9.36
CA LYS A 371 -28.98 -27.24 8.07
C LYS A 371 -29.37 -25.78 8.08
N ASN A 372 -28.45 -24.90 7.68
CA ASN A 372 -28.81 -23.53 7.41
C ASN A 372 -28.42 -23.13 5.98
N SER A 373 -29.13 -22.15 5.47
CA SER A 373 -28.81 -21.56 4.17
C SER A 373 -29.07 -20.07 4.18
N PHE A 374 -28.18 -19.33 3.53
CA PHE A 374 -28.24 -17.88 3.46
C PHE A 374 -28.00 -17.40 2.03
N LEU A 375 -28.83 -16.45 1.60
CA LEU A 375 -28.47 -15.56 0.51
C LEU A 375 -27.50 -14.51 1.07
N THR A 376 -26.33 -14.35 0.44
CA THR A 376 -25.27 -13.49 0.96
C THR A 376 -24.96 -12.35 0.01
N GLY A 377 -24.61 -11.18 0.60
CA GLY A 377 -23.97 -10.06 -0.07
C GLY A 377 -22.62 -9.78 0.59
N GLN A 378 -21.55 -9.61 -0.19
CA GLN A 378 -20.23 -9.31 0.33
C GLN A 378 -19.59 -8.16 -0.44
N PHE A 379 -18.86 -7.32 0.26
CA PHE A 379 -18.03 -6.26 -0.32
C PHE A 379 -16.62 -6.36 0.22
N GLU A 380 -15.63 -6.45 -0.67
CA GLU A 380 -14.21 -6.54 -0.36
C GLU A 380 -13.47 -5.34 -0.94
N TYR A 381 -12.57 -4.77 -0.14
CA TYR A 381 -11.61 -3.76 -0.57
C TYR A 381 -10.25 -4.01 0.07
N THR A 382 -9.19 -3.94 -0.73
CA THR A 382 -7.81 -4.05 -0.22
C THR A 382 -6.93 -2.99 -0.88
N ASP A 383 -6.14 -2.28 -0.06
CA ASP A 383 -5.10 -1.34 -0.51
C ASP A 383 -3.73 -1.85 -0.07
N PHE A 384 -2.78 -1.84 -1.00
CA PHE A 384 -1.42 -2.33 -0.76
C PHE A 384 -0.41 -1.20 -0.79
N LYS A 385 0.58 -1.27 0.10
CA LYS A 385 1.80 -0.48 0.08
C LYS A 385 2.93 -1.38 -0.43
N THR A 386 3.17 -1.33 -1.73
CA THR A 386 4.04 -2.27 -2.45
C THR A 386 5.53 -2.10 -2.15
N ASP A 387 5.93 -0.95 -1.63
CA ASP A 387 7.29 -0.64 -1.16
C ASP A 387 7.55 -1.08 0.29
N ASP A 388 6.52 -1.58 1.00
CA ASP A 388 6.63 -2.10 2.36
C ASP A 388 6.65 -3.63 2.37
N PHE A 389 7.83 -4.22 2.54
CA PHE A 389 7.99 -5.68 2.57
C PHE A 389 7.58 -6.31 3.90
N LEU A 390 7.53 -5.55 4.99
CA LEU A 390 7.09 -6.05 6.31
C LEU A 390 5.56 -6.03 6.42
N PHE A 391 4.92 -4.95 5.94
CA PHE A 391 3.48 -4.72 6.08
C PHE A 391 2.85 -4.31 4.75
N PRO A 392 2.87 -5.20 3.72
CA PRO A 392 2.44 -4.85 2.37
C PRO A 392 0.94 -4.53 2.25
N GLU A 393 0.09 -5.07 3.13
CA GLU A 393 -1.33 -4.75 3.19
C GLU A 393 -1.54 -3.52 4.06
N LYS A 394 -1.89 -2.40 3.43
CA LYS A 394 -2.13 -1.14 4.13
C LYS A 394 -3.52 -1.07 4.73
N THR A 395 -4.53 -1.46 3.96
CA THR A 395 -5.94 -1.45 4.36
C THR A 395 -6.63 -2.67 3.81
N ALA A 396 -7.41 -3.38 4.62
CA ALA A 396 -8.36 -4.38 4.14
C ALA A 396 -9.72 -4.13 4.80
N PHE A 397 -10.77 -4.29 4.02
CA PHE A 397 -12.17 -4.20 4.43
C PHE A 397 -12.94 -5.35 3.81
N ASP A 398 -13.65 -6.11 4.64
CA ASP A 398 -14.54 -7.20 4.23
C ASP A 398 -15.84 -7.09 5.03
N LEU A 399 -16.94 -6.91 4.34
CA LEU A 399 -18.28 -6.89 4.90
C LEU A 399 -19.11 -7.97 4.23
N LYS A 400 -19.61 -8.93 4.99
CA LYS A 400 -20.52 -9.99 4.53
C LYS A 400 -21.82 -9.96 5.34
N LEU A 401 -22.93 -9.94 4.64
CA LEU A 401 -24.28 -10.00 5.21
C LEU A 401 -25.01 -11.22 4.65
N GLY A 402 -25.84 -11.86 5.47
CA GLY A 402 -26.61 -13.01 5.02
C GLY A 402 -28.01 -13.02 5.62
N LEU A 403 -28.97 -13.34 4.77
CA LEU A 403 -30.38 -13.54 5.12
C LEU A 403 -30.76 -14.98 4.81
N GLY A 404 -31.38 -15.70 5.76
CA GLY A 404 -31.64 -17.09 5.56
C GLY A 404 -32.41 -17.74 6.69
N SER A 405 -32.28 -19.05 6.79
CA SER A 405 -32.94 -19.87 7.81
C SER A 405 -32.05 -21.01 8.27
N ARG A 406 -32.31 -21.49 9.48
CA ARG A 406 -31.79 -22.74 10.04
C ARG A 406 -32.94 -23.69 10.31
N ASP A 407 -32.80 -24.90 9.84
CA ASP A 407 -33.67 -26.04 10.17
C ASP A 407 -32.85 -27.02 11.01
N SER A 408 -33.28 -27.24 12.25
CA SER A 408 -32.73 -28.26 13.16
C SER A 408 -33.77 -29.36 13.42
N LYS A 409 -33.37 -30.40 14.15
CA LYS A 409 -34.33 -31.44 14.55
C LYS A 409 -35.34 -30.95 15.59
N THR A 410 -35.04 -29.86 16.25
CA THR A 410 -35.88 -29.31 17.33
C THR A 410 -36.73 -28.12 16.90
N ASP A 411 -36.24 -27.31 15.95
CA ASP A 411 -36.91 -26.07 15.53
C ASP A 411 -36.43 -25.58 14.14
N SER A 412 -37.20 -24.65 13.56
CA SER A 412 -36.85 -23.89 12.38
C SER A 412 -36.85 -22.40 12.70
N GLN A 413 -35.78 -21.70 12.31
CA GLN A 413 -35.55 -20.30 12.65
C GLN A 413 -35.23 -19.48 11.42
N SER A 414 -35.82 -18.29 11.30
CA SER A 414 -35.33 -17.26 10.36
C SER A 414 -34.11 -16.58 10.95
N GLN A 415 -33.08 -16.42 10.16
CA GLN A 415 -31.79 -15.90 10.62
C GLN A 415 -31.24 -14.79 9.73
N LEU A 416 -30.55 -13.86 10.37
CA LEU A 416 -29.73 -12.86 9.71
C LEU A 416 -28.33 -12.88 10.35
N PHE A 417 -27.27 -12.85 9.54
CA PHE A 417 -25.94 -12.62 10.07
C PHE A 417 -25.24 -11.44 9.38
N GLY A 418 -24.33 -10.82 10.12
CA GLY A 418 -23.38 -9.84 9.62
C GLY A 418 -21.97 -10.15 10.11
N GLN A 419 -21.01 -10.05 9.21
CA GLN A 419 -19.59 -10.16 9.53
C GLN A 419 -18.86 -8.96 8.93
N LEU A 420 -18.04 -8.30 9.73
CA LEU A 420 -17.21 -7.16 9.31
C LEU A 420 -15.79 -7.37 9.80
N GLU A 421 -14.85 -7.37 8.88
CA GLU A 421 -13.42 -7.27 9.18
C GLU A 421 -12.84 -6.01 8.55
N LEU A 422 -12.11 -5.23 9.35
CA LEU A 422 -11.41 -4.03 8.93
C LEU A 422 -9.99 -4.08 9.47
N SER A 423 -8.99 -3.87 8.64
CA SER A 423 -7.61 -3.66 9.08
C SER A 423 -7.01 -2.43 8.42
N HIS A 424 -6.17 -1.71 9.17
CA HIS A 424 -5.48 -0.53 8.64
C HIS A 424 -4.13 -0.31 9.34
N ASN A 425 -3.11 0.03 8.54
CA ASN A 425 -1.80 0.42 9.02
C ASN A 425 -1.64 1.95 8.93
N VAL A 426 -1.55 2.62 10.09
CA VAL A 426 -1.26 4.05 10.19
C VAL A 426 0.25 4.24 10.31
N TYR A 427 0.88 4.81 9.29
CA TYR A 427 2.31 5.08 9.27
C TYR A 427 2.58 6.45 9.90
N LEU A 428 3.10 6.48 11.11
CA LEU A 428 3.51 7.72 11.78
C LEU A 428 4.82 8.26 11.17
N ASN A 429 5.73 7.36 10.84
CA ASN A 429 6.94 7.62 10.08
C ASN A 429 7.52 6.29 9.56
N ALA A 430 8.73 6.32 8.96
CA ALA A 430 9.37 5.13 8.39
C ALA A 430 9.65 3.98 9.39
N LYS A 431 9.68 4.27 10.71
CA LYS A 431 9.97 3.28 11.75
C LYS A 431 8.78 2.93 12.63
N ASN A 432 7.76 3.77 12.66
CA ASN A 432 6.67 3.67 13.61
C ASN A 432 5.35 3.48 12.87
N VAL A 433 4.70 2.33 13.08
CA VAL A 433 3.43 1.97 12.46
C VAL A 433 2.46 1.52 13.55
N VAL A 434 1.24 2.01 13.52
CA VAL A 434 0.13 1.51 14.34
C VAL A 434 -0.75 0.65 13.45
N HIS A 435 -0.88 -0.62 13.79
CA HIS A 435 -1.83 -1.53 13.15
C HIS A 435 -3.10 -1.61 13.96
N LEU A 436 -4.22 -1.42 13.29
CA LEU A 436 -5.56 -1.54 13.86
C LEU A 436 -6.32 -2.59 13.07
N LYS A 437 -6.91 -3.56 13.77
CA LYS A 437 -7.81 -4.53 13.17
C LYS A 437 -9.08 -4.61 14.00
N SER A 438 -10.25 -4.59 13.36
CA SER A 438 -11.55 -4.83 13.98
C SER A 438 -12.19 -6.05 13.36
N GLN A 439 -12.73 -6.93 14.21
CA GLN A 439 -13.49 -8.11 13.80
C GLN A 439 -14.83 -8.10 14.51
N ASN A 440 -15.89 -8.20 13.74
CA ASN A 440 -17.25 -8.14 14.26
C ASN A 440 -18.07 -9.24 13.61
N TYR A 441 -18.87 -9.93 14.42
CA TYR A 441 -19.83 -10.91 13.98
C TYR A 441 -21.14 -10.75 14.76
N TYR A 442 -22.25 -10.88 14.08
CA TYR A 442 -23.57 -10.90 14.69
C TYR A 442 -24.48 -11.89 13.99
N LEU A 443 -25.08 -12.80 14.75
CA LEU A 443 -26.13 -13.69 14.30
C LEU A 443 -27.42 -13.34 15.07
N LYS A 444 -28.47 -13.01 14.34
CA LYS A 444 -29.82 -12.82 14.87
C LYS A 444 -30.64 -14.06 14.59
N SER A 445 -31.23 -14.63 15.63
CA SER A 445 -32.16 -15.75 15.63
C SER A 445 -33.09 -15.62 16.83
N ASP A 446 -34.23 -16.27 16.82
CA ASP A 446 -35.11 -16.31 18.00
C ASP A 446 -34.68 -17.39 19.00
N ALA A 447 -34.01 -18.45 18.53
CA ALA A 447 -33.38 -19.47 19.37
C ALA A 447 -31.99 -19.82 18.81
N TYR A 448 -31.10 -20.22 19.70
CA TYR A 448 -29.68 -20.50 19.36
C TYR A 448 -29.28 -21.90 19.85
N ILE A 449 -28.34 -22.52 19.10
CA ILE A 449 -27.66 -23.77 19.47
C ILE A 449 -26.17 -23.59 19.41
N VAL A 450 -25.42 -24.30 20.25
CA VAL A 450 -23.96 -24.10 20.45
C VAL A 450 -23.17 -24.31 19.16
N ASN A 451 -23.54 -25.32 18.37
CA ASN A 451 -22.80 -25.67 17.15
C ASN A 451 -23.04 -24.75 15.95
N GLU A 452 -23.95 -23.72 16.06
CA GLU A 452 -24.11 -22.67 15.05
C GLU A 452 -23.34 -21.38 15.38
N LEU A 453 -22.90 -21.21 16.65
CA LEU A 453 -22.27 -19.99 17.10
C LEU A 453 -20.92 -19.74 16.39
N HIS A 454 -20.61 -18.46 16.23
CA HIS A 454 -19.29 -18.04 15.72
C HIS A 454 -18.22 -18.33 16.75
N ARG A 455 -17.11 -18.92 16.30
CA ARG A 455 -15.95 -19.21 17.16
C ARG A 455 -14.83 -18.25 16.89
N PHE A 456 -14.15 -17.85 17.97
CA PHE A 456 -13.06 -16.87 17.94
C PHE A 456 -12.04 -17.15 19.06
N GLY A 457 -10.99 -16.34 19.13
CA GLY A 457 -9.79 -16.53 19.93
C GLY A 457 -8.61 -16.95 19.06
N GLY A 458 -7.39 -16.79 19.55
CA GLY A 458 -6.16 -17.17 18.86
C GLY A 458 -5.43 -16.02 18.17
N ILE A 459 -4.35 -16.36 17.47
CA ILE A 459 -3.40 -15.37 16.90
C ILE A 459 -4.04 -14.43 15.86
N ASN A 460 -5.04 -14.90 15.14
CA ASN A 460 -5.70 -14.12 14.08
C ASN A 460 -6.97 -13.39 14.58
N SER A 461 -7.36 -13.60 15.83
CA SER A 461 -8.47 -12.98 16.53
C SER A 461 -7.97 -12.32 17.82
N ILE A 462 -8.71 -12.37 18.91
CA ILE A 462 -8.24 -11.84 20.19
C ILE A 462 -7.13 -12.71 20.76
N ARG A 463 -5.96 -12.14 20.98
CA ARG A 463 -4.75 -12.87 21.40
C ARG A 463 -4.71 -13.10 22.90
N GLY A 464 -4.01 -14.15 23.32
CA GLY A 464 -3.99 -14.61 24.72
C GLY A 464 -5.09 -15.60 25.07
N PHE A 465 -5.92 -15.98 24.11
CA PHE A 465 -6.89 -17.07 24.18
C PHE A 465 -6.52 -18.17 23.18
N ASN A 466 -6.88 -19.40 23.49
CA ASN A 466 -6.66 -20.52 22.55
C ASN A 466 -7.52 -20.34 21.29
N GLU A 467 -7.06 -20.91 20.19
CA GLU A 467 -7.74 -20.84 18.90
C GLU A 467 -9.16 -21.43 19.00
N ASN A 468 -10.18 -20.69 18.53
CA ASN A 468 -11.58 -21.08 18.53
C ASN A 468 -12.13 -21.54 19.92
N SER A 469 -11.49 -21.12 21.02
CA SER A 469 -11.91 -21.52 22.37
C SER A 469 -13.11 -20.77 22.89
N LEU A 470 -13.43 -19.64 22.29
CA LEU A 470 -14.57 -18.81 22.63
C LEU A 470 -15.62 -18.86 21.51
N GLN A 471 -16.87 -18.64 21.88
CA GLN A 471 -17.99 -18.65 20.94
C GLN A 471 -19.05 -17.62 21.32
N GLY A 472 -19.84 -17.20 20.35
CA GLY A 472 -20.95 -16.28 20.60
C GLY A 472 -21.81 -16.02 19.37
N ASN A 473 -23.04 -15.59 19.60
CA ASN A 473 -23.91 -15.04 18.57
C ASN A 473 -23.57 -13.57 18.23
N LEU A 474 -22.86 -12.90 19.13
CA LEU A 474 -22.26 -11.59 18.94
C LEU A 474 -20.81 -11.62 19.37
N PHE A 475 -19.93 -11.09 18.54
CA PHE A 475 -18.52 -10.84 18.85
C PHE A 475 -18.11 -9.53 18.20
N SER A 476 -17.43 -8.68 18.96
CA SER A 476 -16.83 -7.44 18.47
C SER A 476 -15.46 -7.25 19.11
N SER A 477 -14.44 -6.93 18.32
CA SER A 477 -13.10 -6.71 18.84
C SER A 477 -12.36 -5.62 18.10
N ILE A 478 -11.41 -5.02 18.83
CA ILE A 478 -10.39 -4.12 18.31
C ILE A 478 -9.04 -4.67 18.74
N LEU A 479 -8.22 -5.05 17.77
CA LEU A 479 -6.89 -5.58 17.94
C LEU A 479 -5.89 -4.51 17.54
N THR A 480 -4.94 -4.20 18.42
CA THR A 480 -3.99 -3.11 18.18
C THR A 480 -2.55 -3.57 18.35
N GLU A 481 -1.68 -3.06 17.48
CA GLU A 481 -0.24 -3.25 17.56
C GLU A 481 0.46 -1.92 17.32
N TYR A 482 1.33 -1.53 18.23
CA TYR A 482 2.34 -0.53 17.93
C TYR A 482 3.59 -1.26 17.47
N ARG A 483 3.94 -1.07 16.20
CA ARG A 483 5.06 -1.73 15.51
C ARG A 483 6.23 -0.76 15.40
N TYR A 484 7.38 -1.16 15.93
CA TYR A 484 8.62 -0.41 15.80
C TYR A 484 9.62 -1.17 14.93
N VAL A 485 9.97 -0.58 13.79
CA VAL A 485 10.89 -1.15 12.80
C VAL A 485 12.33 -0.81 13.20
N LEU A 486 13.05 -1.83 13.65
CA LEU A 486 14.47 -1.73 14.04
C LEU A 486 15.39 -1.63 12.82
N SER A 487 15.08 -2.42 11.78
CA SER A 487 15.78 -2.42 10.49
C SER A 487 14.83 -2.84 9.38
N SER A 488 15.26 -2.83 8.12
CA SER A 488 14.44 -3.22 6.96
C SER A 488 13.84 -4.64 7.03
N GLY A 489 14.31 -5.47 7.94
CA GLY A 489 13.82 -6.86 8.10
C GLY A 489 13.43 -7.21 9.53
N ILE A 490 13.50 -6.28 10.51
CA ILE A 490 13.26 -6.61 11.92
C ILE A 490 12.31 -5.58 12.52
N TYR A 491 11.28 -6.06 13.20
CA TYR A 491 10.39 -5.22 14.00
C TYR A 491 9.99 -5.89 15.30
N ILE A 492 9.65 -5.07 16.27
CA ILE A 492 9.01 -5.48 17.51
C ILE A 492 7.64 -4.80 17.60
N HIS A 493 6.71 -5.40 18.29
CA HIS A 493 5.38 -4.81 18.46
C HIS A 493 4.77 -5.12 19.83
N SER A 494 3.96 -4.19 20.32
CA SER A 494 3.06 -4.42 21.45
C SER A 494 1.78 -5.06 20.96
N ILE A 495 1.03 -5.66 21.87
CA ILE A 495 -0.31 -6.21 21.63
C ILE A 495 -1.22 -5.66 22.71
N ILE A 496 -2.31 -5.00 22.30
CA ILE A 496 -3.39 -4.56 23.15
C ILE A 496 -4.69 -4.84 22.39
N ASP A 497 -5.38 -5.90 22.77
CA ASP A 497 -6.60 -6.35 22.17
C ASP A 497 -7.75 -6.20 23.16
N TYR A 498 -8.86 -5.66 22.69
CA TYR A 498 -10.09 -5.56 23.46
C TYR A 498 -11.26 -6.15 22.67
N GLY A 499 -12.09 -6.93 23.32
CA GLY A 499 -13.26 -7.52 22.71
C GLY A 499 -14.43 -7.65 23.69
N TYR A 500 -15.60 -7.87 23.10
CA TYR A 500 -16.82 -8.20 23.81
C TYR A 500 -17.57 -9.29 23.03
N TYR A 501 -18.14 -10.25 23.74
CA TYR A 501 -18.99 -11.28 23.12
C TYR A 501 -20.25 -11.52 23.94
N GLN A 502 -21.24 -12.10 23.26
CA GLN A 502 -22.48 -12.59 23.88
C GLN A 502 -22.76 -13.99 23.37
N ASP A 503 -23.06 -14.92 24.28
CA ASP A 503 -23.52 -16.27 24.01
C ASP A 503 -24.97 -16.42 24.53
N LYS A 504 -25.91 -16.42 23.61
CA LYS A 504 -27.34 -16.57 23.91
C LYS A 504 -27.74 -18.00 24.27
N THR A 505 -26.90 -18.99 24.04
CA THR A 505 -27.17 -20.38 24.46
C THR A 505 -27.03 -20.56 25.96
N THR A 506 -26.20 -19.76 26.59
CA THR A 506 -25.95 -19.74 28.05
C THR A 506 -26.40 -18.46 28.72
N ASP A 507 -26.96 -17.53 27.94
CA ASP A 507 -27.35 -16.16 28.34
C ASP A 507 -26.19 -15.43 29.05
N SER A 508 -24.98 -15.61 28.54
CA SER A 508 -23.75 -15.04 29.08
C SER A 508 -23.11 -14.05 28.11
N GLY A 509 -22.27 -13.20 28.63
CA GLY A 509 -21.43 -12.30 27.86
C GLY A 509 -20.30 -11.77 28.72
N ASP A 510 -19.18 -11.46 28.10
CA ASP A 510 -18.01 -10.93 28.85
C ASP A 510 -17.16 -10.04 27.97
N SER A 511 -16.37 -9.18 28.62
CA SER A 511 -15.32 -8.41 27.98
C SER A 511 -14.01 -9.20 27.99
N LEU A 512 -13.22 -9.04 26.95
CA LEU A 512 -11.99 -9.74 26.71
C LEU A 512 -10.86 -8.74 26.58
N LEU A 513 -9.74 -8.99 27.25
CA LEU A 513 -8.53 -8.19 27.13
C LEU A 513 -7.36 -9.11 26.79
N GLY A 514 -6.64 -8.82 25.71
CA GLY A 514 -5.40 -9.48 25.32
C GLY A 514 -4.23 -8.52 25.45
N LEU A 515 -3.21 -8.87 26.22
CA LEU A 515 -1.99 -8.07 26.38
C LEU A 515 -0.77 -8.90 26.01
N GLY A 516 0.17 -8.29 25.30
CA GLY A 516 1.36 -9.00 24.89
C GLY A 516 2.35 -8.17 24.10
N PHE A 517 3.32 -8.89 23.55
CA PHE A 517 4.32 -8.32 22.65
C PHE A 517 4.76 -9.38 21.64
N GLY A 518 5.36 -8.91 20.55
CA GLY A 518 5.86 -9.79 19.51
C GLY A 518 7.12 -9.26 18.85
N PHE A 519 7.72 -10.15 18.09
CA PHE A 519 8.94 -9.91 17.32
C PHE A 519 8.80 -10.53 15.94
N GLY A 520 9.12 -9.76 14.90
CA GLY A 520 9.13 -10.23 13.52
C GLY A 520 10.50 -10.08 12.87
N LEU A 521 10.90 -11.11 12.12
CA LEU A 521 12.16 -11.18 11.39
C LEU A 521 11.90 -11.61 9.94
N LEU A 522 12.10 -10.70 9.01
CA LEU A 522 12.05 -10.98 7.58
C LEU A 522 13.40 -11.55 7.13
N THR A 523 13.38 -12.76 6.61
CA THR A 523 14.52 -13.46 6.02
C THR A 523 14.36 -13.54 4.50
N LYS A 524 15.38 -14.04 3.80
CA LYS A 524 15.28 -14.33 2.35
C LYS A 524 14.20 -15.36 2.01
N ASN A 525 13.89 -16.24 2.97
CA ASN A 525 12.95 -17.36 2.78
C ASN A 525 11.54 -17.04 3.28
N GLY A 526 11.35 -16.01 4.09
CA GLY A 526 10.04 -15.66 4.62
C GLY A 526 10.10 -14.83 5.90
N LEU A 527 8.94 -14.52 6.45
CA LEU A 527 8.75 -13.79 7.69
C LEU A 527 8.55 -14.74 8.87
N PHE A 528 9.50 -14.75 9.79
CA PHE A 528 9.36 -15.38 11.10
C PHE A 528 8.66 -14.41 12.05
N ASN A 529 7.64 -14.86 12.77
CA ASN A 529 6.95 -14.07 13.77
C ASN A 529 6.76 -14.88 15.06
N LEU A 530 7.11 -14.26 16.20
CA LEU A 530 6.92 -14.78 17.54
C LEU A 530 6.07 -13.80 18.33
N VAL A 531 5.01 -14.33 18.94
CA VAL A 531 4.04 -13.55 19.72
C VAL A 531 3.87 -14.20 21.07
N TYR A 532 4.05 -13.41 22.14
CA TYR A 532 3.70 -13.76 23.51
C TYR A 532 2.51 -12.94 23.94
N ALA A 533 1.42 -13.57 24.33
CA ALA A 533 0.20 -12.88 24.75
C ALA A 533 -0.48 -13.57 25.94
N ASN A 534 -1.11 -12.77 26.77
CA ASN A 534 -1.92 -13.19 27.91
C ASN A 534 -3.33 -12.63 27.75
N GLY A 535 -4.33 -13.48 27.93
CA GLY A 535 -5.75 -13.13 27.89
C GLY A 535 -6.40 -13.09 29.25
N SER A 536 -7.30 -12.13 29.46
CA SER A 536 -8.17 -12.07 30.63
C SER A 536 -9.60 -11.77 30.21
N THR A 537 -10.55 -12.21 31.03
CA THR A 537 -11.98 -11.89 30.92
C THR A 537 -12.38 -10.97 32.07
N GLY A 538 -13.59 -10.42 32.05
CA GLY A 538 -14.09 -9.61 33.16
C GLY A 538 -14.08 -10.33 34.50
N ASN A 539 -14.14 -11.66 34.49
CA ASN A 539 -14.17 -12.52 35.67
C ASN A 539 -12.83 -13.25 35.95
N GLN A 540 -11.82 -13.13 35.08
CA GLN A 540 -10.51 -13.76 35.23
C GLN A 540 -9.41 -12.71 35.19
N GLU A 541 -8.63 -12.61 36.28
CA GLU A 541 -7.45 -11.75 36.32
C GLU A 541 -6.34 -12.28 35.40
N ILE A 542 -5.47 -11.35 34.97
CA ILE A 542 -4.26 -11.68 34.21
C ILE A 542 -3.35 -12.56 35.06
N LYS A 543 -3.08 -13.78 34.58
CA LYS A 543 -2.12 -14.71 35.23
C LYS A 543 -1.04 -15.09 34.23
N LEU A 544 0.22 -14.88 34.56
CA LEU A 544 1.35 -15.22 33.71
C LEU A 544 1.38 -16.69 33.31
N SER A 545 0.82 -17.59 34.14
CA SER A 545 0.69 -19.02 33.84
C SER A 545 -0.22 -19.31 32.62
N ASN A 546 -1.08 -18.38 32.26
CA ASN A 546 -2.04 -18.55 31.16
C ASN A 546 -1.54 -17.94 29.84
N SER A 547 -0.26 -17.57 29.80
CA SER A 547 0.32 -16.96 28.60
C SER A 547 0.46 -17.97 27.46
N ILE A 548 0.17 -17.51 26.25
CA ILE A 548 0.27 -18.29 25.02
C ILE A 548 1.41 -17.74 24.17
N VAL A 549 2.25 -18.63 23.68
CA VAL A 549 3.32 -18.33 22.73
C VAL A 549 2.90 -18.86 21.36
N HIS A 550 2.83 -17.94 20.38
CA HIS A 550 2.59 -18.31 19.00
C HIS A 550 3.84 -18.11 18.16
N ILE A 551 4.16 -19.08 17.33
CA ILE A 551 5.28 -19.02 16.38
C ILE A 551 4.71 -19.28 14.99
N SER A 552 5.06 -18.44 14.03
CA SER A 552 4.73 -18.64 12.62
C SER A 552 5.92 -18.32 11.72
N PHE A 553 5.99 -19.01 10.58
CA PHE A 553 7.01 -18.78 9.56
C PHE A 553 6.38 -18.82 8.18
N LYS A 554 6.11 -17.62 7.60
CA LYS A 554 5.46 -17.46 6.30
C LYS A 554 6.49 -17.37 5.18
N THR A 555 6.54 -18.37 4.32
CA THR A 555 7.45 -18.43 3.16
C THR A 555 6.72 -18.02 1.89
N ASN A 556 7.32 -17.12 1.08
CA ASN A 556 6.84 -16.76 -0.26
C ASN A 556 7.73 -17.41 -1.33
N PHE A 557 7.13 -18.06 -2.35
CA PHE A 557 7.84 -18.78 -3.42
C PHE A 557 7.22 -18.60 -4.81
#